data_52a75d97295a88e10623db97e97b5ea9
#
_entry.id   52a75d97295a88e10623db97e97b5ea9
#
_cell.length_a   1.000
_cell.length_b   1.000
_cell.length_c   1.000
_cell.angle_alpha   90.00
_cell.angle_beta   90.00
_cell.angle_gamma   90.00
#
_symmetry.space_group_name_H-M   'P 1'
#
loop_
_entity.id
_entity.type
_entity.pdbx_description
1 polymer ?
#
loop_
_entity_poly.entity_id
_entity_poly.type
_entity_poly.pdbx_seq_one_letter_code
_entity_poly.pdbx_strand_id
1 'polypeptide(L)'
;LTGNVYSPEGKPLADGYTIINKGGVKIGVIGMVTPNITRWDAKNLTGWTVTNPVDESRKIIDQIKGKVDVIVGVMHMDIDNEYGVYGSGVTDLANACPEFDVIVAAHGHKSIPNKMINGVLVVENKNAGATLSEIHVYLERGLNGKWKVKNRTSENLNMKDYAPDPTLTALLASYDERAKADAVTPIGQLVGGDLAPANEIDCLPQAMIQDTALLDFINEVQMYYTDAQV
;
A
#
# COMPACT_ATOMS: atom_id res chain seq x y z
N LEU A 1 9.08 -8.72 -3.32
CA LEU A 1 10.05 -7.89 -4.09
C LEU A 1 10.24 -6.56 -3.38
N THR A 2 11.49 -6.09 -3.27
CA THR A 2 11.84 -4.82 -2.63
C THR A 2 13.17 -4.31 -3.22
N GLY A 3 13.11 -3.52 -4.27
CA GLY A 3 14.28 -3.09 -5.04
C GLY A 3 15.06 -1.91 -4.43
N ASN A 4 14.54 -1.29 -3.36
CA ASN A 4 15.11 -0.07 -2.79
C ASN A 4 15.36 -0.12 -1.28
N VAL A 5 15.39 -1.30 -0.66
CA VAL A 5 15.69 -1.46 0.77
C VAL A 5 16.96 -2.27 0.96
N TYR A 6 17.91 -1.73 1.72
CA TYR A 6 19.23 -2.31 1.94
C TYR A 6 19.55 -2.39 3.43
N SER A 7 20.17 -3.52 3.82
CA SER A 7 20.64 -3.72 5.20
C SER A 7 21.77 -2.75 5.57
N PRO A 8 22.17 -2.66 6.84
CA PRO A 8 23.33 -1.88 7.28
C PRO A 8 24.63 -2.23 6.55
N GLU A 9 24.77 -3.48 6.06
CA GLU A 9 25.92 -3.94 5.30
C GLU A 9 25.79 -3.66 3.78
N GLY A 10 24.74 -2.94 3.36
CA GLY A 10 24.48 -2.60 1.97
C GLY A 10 23.92 -3.75 1.12
N LYS A 11 23.42 -4.83 1.74
CA LYS A 11 22.81 -5.94 1.03
C LYS A 11 21.33 -5.68 0.79
N PRO A 12 20.77 -6.00 -0.42
CA PRO A 12 19.35 -5.91 -0.67
C PRO A 12 18.55 -6.76 0.32
N LEU A 13 17.42 -6.26 0.80
CA LEU A 13 16.49 -7.02 1.66
C LEU A 13 15.88 -8.20 0.90
N ALA A 14 15.54 -8.00 -0.37
CA ALA A 14 14.97 -9.02 -1.25
C ALA A 14 15.27 -8.67 -2.71
N ASP A 15 14.90 -9.56 -3.63
CA ASP A 15 14.98 -9.29 -5.06
C ASP A 15 14.15 -8.07 -5.44
N GLY A 16 14.69 -7.17 -6.25
CA GLY A 16 14.00 -5.97 -6.72
C GLY A 16 13.00 -6.26 -7.84
N TYR A 17 13.17 -7.38 -8.56
CA TYR A 17 12.29 -7.77 -9.65
C TYR A 17 12.27 -9.29 -9.84
N THR A 18 11.28 -9.75 -10.59
CA THR A 18 11.21 -11.13 -11.13
C THR A 18 10.68 -11.09 -12.56
N ILE A 19 10.94 -12.14 -13.33
CA ILE A 19 10.39 -12.32 -14.67
C ILE A 19 9.50 -13.55 -14.68
N ILE A 20 8.23 -13.36 -15.02
CA ILE A 20 7.23 -14.40 -15.13
C ILE A 20 7.00 -14.68 -16.63
N ASN A 21 6.99 -15.96 -17.02
CA ASN A 21 6.59 -16.36 -18.38
C ASN A 21 5.19 -17.01 -18.29
N LYS A 22 4.22 -16.38 -18.96
CA LYS A 22 2.84 -16.90 -19.00
C LYS A 22 2.33 -16.86 -20.45
N GLY A 23 2.03 -18.04 -21.00
CA GLY A 23 1.52 -18.15 -22.39
C GLY A 23 2.50 -17.63 -23.45
N GLY A 24 3.82 -17.69 -23.19
CA GLY A 24 4.85 -17.18 -24.09
C GLY A 24 5.08 -15.67 -24.02
N VAL A 25 4.41 -14.98 -23.07
CA VAL A 25 4.64 -13.56 -22.74
C VAL A 25 5.55 -13.48 -21.53
N LYS A 26 6.60 -12.68 -21.62
CA LYS A 26 7.52 -12.42 -20.51
C LYS A 26 7.13 -11.13 -19.81
N ILE A 27 6.81 -11.23 -18.54
CA ILE A 27 6.34 -10.11 -17.69
C ILE A 27 7.41 -9.83 -16.64
N GLY A 28 8.02 -8.64 -16.69
CA GLY A 28 8.89 -8.13 -15.65
C GLY A 28 8.07 -7.49 -14.55
N VAL A 29 8.21 -7.96 -13.32
CA VAL A 29 7.53 -7.40 -12.14
C VAL A 29 8.58 -6.76 -11.25
N ILE A 30 8.43 -5.47 -10.97
CA ILE A 30 9.35 -4.67 -10.15
C ILE A 30 8.63 -4.26 -8.87
N GLY A 31 9.27 -4.44 -7.71
CA GLY A 31 8.71 -4.05 -6.41
C GLY A 31 9.50 -2.93 -5.75
N MET A 32 8.80 -1.90 -5.23
CA MET A 32 9.38 -0.80 -4.46
C MET A 32 8.51 -0.45 -3.26
N VAL A 33 9.10 0.23 -2.29
CA VAL A 33 8.41 0.79 -1.14
C VAL A 33 8.72 2.28 -1.03
N THR A 34 7.80 3.07 -0.47
CA THR A 34 8.04 4.50 -0.23
C THR A 34 9.26 4.70 0.68
N PRO A 35 10.14 5.67 0.38
CA PRO A 35 11.29 5.96 1.26
C PRO A 35 10.87 6.48 2.64
N ASN A 36 9.62 6.90 2.80
CA ASN A 36 9.08 7.43 4.05
C ASN A 36 8.87 6.37 5.14
N ILE A 37 9.00 5.07 4.84
CA ILE A 37 8.96 4.02 5.88
C ILE A 37 9.99 4.27 6.99
N THR A 38 11.09 4.93 6.69
CA THR A 38 12.10 5.30 7.69
C THR A 38 11.61 6.34 8.70
N ARG A 39 10.49 7.04 8.43
CA ARG A 39 9.85 7.96 9.38
C ARG A 39 8.96 7.22 10.36
N TRP A 40 8.18 6.25 9.86
CA TRP A 40 7.19 5.53 10.68
C TRP A 40 7.78 4.36 11.44
N ASP A 41 8.80 3.72 10.85
CA ASP A 41 9.47 2.53 11.41
C ASP A 41 10.93 2.79 11.75
N ALA A 42 11.30 4.03 12.10
CA ALA A 42 12.67 4.44 12.38
C ALA A 42 13.40 3.51 13.36
N LYS A 43 12.70 3.06 14.41
CA LYS A 43 13.25 2.15 15.42
C LYS A 43 13.62 0.78 14.84
N ASN A 44 12.74 0.23 14.00
CA ASN A 44 12.93 -1.09 13.39
C ASN A 44 13.92 -1.06 12.22
N LEU A 45 14.09 0.11 11.61
CA LEU A 45 14.95 0.34 10.44
C LEU A 45 16.27 1.04 10.79
N THR A 46 16.71 0.97 12.06
CA THR A 46 17.98 1.54 12.48
C THR A 46 19.14 0.97 11.66
N GLY A 47 19.88 1.84 10.95
CA GLY A 47 21.00 1.45 10.08
C GLY A 47 20.60 0.95 8.68
N TRP A 48 19.31 0.73 8.40
CA TRP A 48 18.82 0.39 7.07
C TRP A 48 18.75 1.61 6.16
N THR A 49 18.97 1.38 4.88
CA THR A 49 18.86 2.42 3.85
C THR A 49 17.69 2.11 2.93
N VAL A 50 16.83 3.12 2.71
CA VAL A 50 15.77 3.06 1.71
C VAL A 50 16.08 4.12 0.66
N THR A 51 16.45 3.66 -0.53
CA THR A 51 16.86 4.53 -1.64
C THR A 51 15.66 5.05 -2.43
N ASN A 52 15.89 6.02 -3.32
CA ASN A 52 14.82 6.60 -4.14
C ASN A 52 14.24 5.56 -5.13
N PRO A 53 12.93 5.29 -5.09
CA PRO A 53 12.28 4.30 -5.95
C PRO A 53 12.41 4.59 -7.45
N VAL A 54 12.48 5.86 -7.85
CA VAL A 54 12.65 6.25 -9.26
C VAL A 54 14.02 5.79 -9.78
N ASP A 55 15.08 6.07 -9.02
CA ASP A 55 16.44 5.72 -9.41
C ASP A 55 16.63 4.20 -9.47
N GLU A 56 16.09 3.47 -8.49
CA GLU A 56 16.20 2.01 -8.47
C GLU A 56 15.36 1.36 -9.58
N SER A 57 14.15 1.87 -9.83
CA SER A 57 13.33 1.39 -10.94
C SER A 57 14.02 1.60 -12.28
N ARG A 58 14.67 2.74 -12.49
CA ARG A 58 15.45 3.02 -13.71
C ARG A 58 16.55 1.97 -13.92
N LYS A 59 17.33 1.69 -12.88
CA LYS A 59 18.40 0.68 -12.92
C LYS A 59 17.86 -0.71 -13.30
N ILE A 60 16.73 -1.10 -12.71
CA ILE A 60 16.12 -2.41 -12.99
C ILE A 60 15.53 -2.44 -14.39
N ILE A 61 14.81 -1.40 -14.81
CA ILE A 61 14.24 -1.31 -16.17
C ILE A 61 15.34 -1.44 -17.21
N ASP A 62 16.47 -0.77 -17.04
CA ASP A 62 17.61 -0.86 -17.97
C ASP A 62 18.16 -2.28 -18.09
N GLN A 63 18.08 -3.09 -17.02
CA GLN A 63 18.51 -4.49 -17.05
C GLN A 63 17.51 -5.42 -17.75
N ILE A 64 16.21 -5.13 -17.69
CA ILE A 64 15.16 -6.07 -18.10
C ILE A 64 14.40 -5.67 -19.38
N LYS A 65 14.34 -4.38 -19.77
CA LYS A 65 13.52 -3.87 -20.89
C LYS A 65 13.72 -4.58 -22.22
N GLY A 66 14.91 -5.17 -22.46
CA GLY A 66 15.19 -5.98 -23.65
C GLY A 66 14.85 -7.46 -23.52
N LYS A 67 14.46 -7.92 -22.32
CA LYS A 67 14.24 -9.33 -21.99
C LYS A 67 12.77 -9.66 -21.72
N VAL A 68 11.92 -8.65 -21.58
CA VAL A 68 10.49 -8.77 -21.24
C VAL A 68 9.62 -8.09 -22.26
N ASP A 69 8.36 -8.47 -22.31
CA ASP A 69 7.33 -7.94 -23.21
C ASP A 69 6.42 -6.92 -22.50
N VAL A 70 6.25 -7.07 -21.18
CA VAL A 70 5.43 -6.21 -20.32
C VAL A 70 6.20 -5.89 -19.03
N ILE A 71 6.10 -4.66 -18.55
CA ILE A 71 6.70 -4.24 -17.27
C ILE A 71 5.59 -3.79 -16.31
N VAL A 72 5.52 -4.45 -15.15
CA VAL A 72 4.54 -4.17 -14.10
C VAL A 72 5.27 -3.70 -12.84
N GLY A 73 4.85 -2.57 -12.29
CA GLY A 73 5.27 -2.08 -10.99
C GLY A 73 4.30 -2.55 -9.90
N VAL A 74 4.81 -3.07 -8.78
CA VAL A 74 4.06 -3.35 -7.56
C VAL A 74 4.65 -2.50 -6.46
N MET A 75 3.97 -1.37 -6.16
CA MET A 75 4.55 -0.29 -5.38
C MET A 75 3.76 -0.05 -4.10
N HIS A 76 4.41 -0.19 -2.94
CA HIS A 76 3.82 0.25 -1.69
C HIS A 76 4.09 1.75 -1.50
N MET A 77 3.41 2.56 -2.30
CA MET A 77 3.47 4.03 -2.35
C MET A 77 2.12 4.58 -2.78
N ASP A 78 1.73 5.72 -2.22
CA ASP A 78 0.53 6.46 -2.65
C ASP A 78 0.68 6.99 -4.09
N ILE A 79 -0.41 7.52 -4.63
CA ILE A 79 -0.42 8.16 -5.94
C ILE A 79 0.43 9.43 -5.96
N ASP A 80 0.35 10.23 -4.91
CA ASP A 80 1.02 11.51 -4.77
C ASP A 80 2.21 11.41 -3.80
N ASN A 81 3.16 12.35 -3.93
CA ASN A 81 4.30 12.43 -3.02
C ASN A 81 3.86 12.81 -1.61
N GLU A 82 4.48 12.17 -0.64
CA GLU A 82 4.28 12.45 0.78
C GLU A 82 5.45 13.28 1.33
N TYR A 83 5.14 14.23 2.21
CA TYR A 83 6.12 15.09 2.87
C TYR A 83 7.04 15.86 1.91
N GLY A 84 6.62 16.09 0.67
CA GLY A 84 7.42 16.76 -0.35
C GLY A 84 8.65 15.98 -0.84
N VAL A 85 8.71 14.67 -0.57
CA VAL A 85 9.84 13.81 -0.96
C VAL A 85 9.63 13.31 -2.39
N TYR A 86 10.48 13.74 -3.33
CA TYR A 86 10.45 13.26 -4.72
C TYR A 86 10.64 11.74 -4.79
N GLY A 87 9.79 11.09 -5.57
CA GLY A 87 9.79 9.65 -5.74
C GLY A 87 9.11 8.86 -4.62
N SER A 88 8.46 9.53 -3.65
CA SER A 88 7.66 8.85 -2.63
C SER A 88 6.25 8.48 -3.10
N GLY A 89 5.82 9.00 -4.25
CA GLY A 89 4.56 8.69 -4.89
C GLY A 89 4.73 8.11 -6.30
N VAL A 90 3.77 7.28 -6.73
CA VAL A 90 3.85 6.62 -8.05
C VAL A 90 3.68 7.57 -9.23
N THR A 91 3.18 8.80 -9.01
CA THR A 91 3.11 9.83 -10.05
C THR A 91 4.50 10.20 -10.56
N ASP A 92 5.47 10.40 -9.67
CA ASP A 92 6.85 10.67 -10.08
C ASP A 92 7.45 9.48 -10.80
N LEU A 93 7.17 8.27 -10.31
CA LEU A 93 7.66 7.04 -10.90
C LEU A 93 7.14 6.85 -12.33
N ALA A 94 5.84 7.02 -12.57
CA ALA A 94 5.23 6.91 -13.89
C ALA A 94 5.75 7.99 -14.86
N ASN A 95 5.97 9.22 -14.36
CA ASN A 95 6.54 10.29 -15.18
C ASN A 95 8.01 10.04 -15.55
N ALA A 96 8.80 9.52 -14.62
CA ALA A 96 10.21 9.26 -14.84
C ALA A 96 10.47 7.94 -15.60
N CYS A 97 9.59 6.94 -15.48
CA CYS A 97 9.75 5.60 -16.03
C CYS A 97 8.54 5.20 -16.89
N PRO A 98 8.31 5.83 -18.06
CA PRO A 98 7.18 5.53 -18.93
C PRO A 98 7.24 4.13 -19.58
N GLU A 99 8.30 3.38 -19.33
CA GLU A 99 8.44 1.98 -19.75
C GLU A 99 7.56 1.03 -18.94
N PHE A 100 7.04 1.45 -17.78
CA PHE A 100 6.02 0.68 -17.10
C PHE A 100 4.75 0.63 -17.94
N ASP A 101 4.19 -0.56 -18.08
CA ASP A 101 2.88 -0.74 -18.68
C ASP A 101 1.77 -0.53 -17.65
N VAL A 102 1.98 -1.03 -16.44
CA VAL A 102 1.04 -0.95 -15.32
C VAL A 102 1.82 -0.68 -14.03
N ILE A 103 1.29 0.18 -13.18
CA ILE A 103 1.73 0.31 -11.79
C ILE A 103 0.54 0.02 -10.87
N VAL A 104 0.69 -0.97 -10.01
CA VAL A 104 -0.22 -1.24 -8.88
C VAL A 104 0.32 -0.50 -7.68
N ALA A 105 -0.35 0.58 -7.31
CA ALA A 105 -0.06 1.40 -6.14
C ALA A 105 -0.78 0.86 -4.90
N ALA A 106 -0.30 1.26 -3.73
CA ALA A 106 -0.90 0.93 -2.43
C ALA A 106 -0.56 2.05 -1.43
N HIS A 107 -0.80 1.84 -0.14
CA HIS A 107 -0.45 2.76 0.95
C HIS A 107 -1.47 3.89 1.17
N GLY A 108 -1.89 4.60 0.13
CA GLY A 108 -2.86 5.70 0.23
C GLY A 108 -4.29 5.25 0.54
N HIS A 109 -4.57 3.94 0.46
CA HIS A 109 -5.90 3.34 0.69
C HIS A 109 -7.00 3.94 -0.21
N LYS A 110 -6.61 4.49 -1.35
CA LYS A 110 -7.51 5.13 -2.32
C LYS A 110 -8.09 4.10 -3.27
N SER A 111 -9.29 4.33 -3.76
CA SER A 111 -9.85 3.53 -4.86
C SER A 111 -9.57 4.25 -6.17
N ILE A 112 -8.53 3.83 -6.87
CA ILE A 112 -8.15 4.37 -8.17
C ILE A 112 -8.25 3.24 -9.19
N PRO A 113 -9.40 3.10 -9.87
CA PRO A 113 -9.63 1.98 -10.76
C PRO A 113 -8.84 2.07 -12.08
N ASN A 114 -8.60 3.29 -12.58
CA ASN A 114 -8.02 3.50 -13.89
C ASN A 114 -7.51 4.94 -14.04
N LYS A 115 -6.21 5.15 -13.85
CA LYS A 115 -5.59 6.47 -14.01
C LYS A 115 -4.39 6.36 -14.96
N MET A 116 -4.42 7.07 -16.07
CA MET A 116 -3.28 7.16 -16.98
C MET A 116 -2.36 8.30 -16.57
N ILE A 117 -1.08 8.00 -16.34
CA ILE A 117 -0.03 8.99 -16.05
C ILE A 117 1.12 8.74 -17.02
N ASN A 118 1.42 9.70 -17.87
CA ASN A 118 2.49 9.62 -18.86
C ASN A 118 2.53 8.28 -19.68
N GLY A 119 1.34 7.78 -20.04
CA GLY A 119 1.21 6.51 -20.78
C GLY A 119 1.23 5.25 -19.91
N VAL A 120 1.41 5.36 -18.61
CA VAL A 120 1.37 4.24 -17.65
C VAL A 120 -0.02 4.12 -17.04
N LEU A 121 -0.59 2.91 -17.02
CA LEU A 121 -1.82 2.64 -16.28
C LEU A 121 -1.50 2.49 -14.80
N VAL A 122 -2.07 3.34 -13.97
CA VAL A 122 -1.93 3.31 -12.50
C VAL A 122 -3.25 2.92 -11.85
N VAL A 123 -3.21 1.94 -10.95
CA VAL A 123 -4.36 1.46 -10.18
C VAL A 123 -4.01 1.41 -8.70
N GLU A 124 -5.01 1.63 -7.85
CA GLU A 124 -4.89 1.46 -6.39
C GLU A 124 -6.19 0.92 -5.80
N ASN A 125 -6.07 0.05 -4.82
CA ASN A 125 -7.18 -0.55 -4.08
C ASN A 125 -7.35 0.10 -2.71
N LYS A 126 -8.59 0.07 -2.20
CA LYS A 126 -8.86 0.32 -0.78
C LYS A 126 -8.19 -0.73 0.09
N ASN A 127 -7.93 -0.36 1.34
CA ASN A 127 -7.36 -1.23 2.35
C ASN A 127 -8.31 -2.39 2.74
N ALA A 128 -7.78 -3.32 3.54
CA ALA A 128 -8.52 -4.43 4.14
C ALA A 128 -9.27 -5.32 3.13
N GLY A 129 -8.80 -5.40 1.88
CA GLY A 129 -9.44 -6.21 0.84
C GLY A 129 -10.84 -5.70 0.44
N ALA A 130 -11.17 -4.42 0.70
CA ALA A 130 -12.47 -3.87 0.36
C ALA A 130 -12.71 -3.81 -1.16
N THR A 131 -11.64 -3.68 -1.95
CA THR A 131 -11.68 -3.73 -3.42
C THR A 131 -10.59 -4.62 -3.98
N LEU A 132 -10.81 -5.15 -5.19
CA LEU A 132 -9.85 -5.88 -6.00
C LEU A 132 -9.75 -5.21 -7.37
N SER A 133 -8.54 -4.87 -7.83
CA SER A 133 -8.35 -4.39 -9.21
C SER A 133 -8.27 -5.58 -10.17
N GLU A 134 -9.18 -5.60 -11.15
CA GLU A 134 -9.05 -6.46 -12.32
C GLU A 134 -8.38 -5.65 -13.43
N ILE A 135 -7.24 -6.15 -13.93
CA ILE A 135 -6.41 -5.43 -14.90
C ILE A 135 -6.27 -6.29 -16.16
N HIS A 136 -6.64 -5.75 -17.31
CA HIS A 136 -6.48 -6.37 -18.60
C HIS A 136 -5.40 -5.67 -19.41
N VAL A 137 -4.37 -6.42 -19.82
CA VAL A 137 -3.33 -5.97 -20.74
C VAL A 137 -3.51 -6.68 -22.07
N TYR A 138 -3.86 -5.92 -23.10
CA TYR A 138 -4.09 -6.44 -24.46
C TYR A 138 -2.79 -6.40 -25.24
N LEU A 139 -2.40 -7.55 -25.78
CA LEU A 139 -1.13 -7.72 -26.46
C LEU A 139 -1.35 -8.02 -27.95
N GLU A 140 -0.47 -7.49 -28.77
CA GLU A 140 -0.39 -7.77 -30.21
C GLU A 140 1.01 -8.34 -30.54
N ARG A 141 1.03 -9.40 -31.34
CA ARG A 141 2.30 -9.99 -31.78
C ARG A 141 2.79 -9.30 -33.04
N GLY A 142 3.93 -8.62 -32.95
CA GLY A 142 4.57 -7.95 -34.09
C GLY A 142 5.13 -8.95 -35.12
N LEU A 143 5.44 -8.46 -36.31
CA LEU A 143 6.05 -9.25 -37.40
C LEU A 143 7.42 -9.86 -37.02
N ASN A 144 8.11 -9.27 -36.08
CA ASN A 144 9.35 -9.76 -35.48
C ASN A 144 9.16 -10.83 -34.42
N GLY A 145 7.93 -11.28 -34.20
CA GLY A 145 7.56 -12.28 -33.18
C GLY A 145 7.52 -11.78 -31.75
N LYS A 146 7.83 -10.50 -31.49
CA LYS A 146 7.76 -9.90 -30.15
C LYS A 146 6.35 -9.42 -29.83
N TRP A 147 5.97 -9.54 -28.56
CA TRP A 147 4.73 -8.99 -28.07
C TRP A 147 4.85 -7.48 -27.83
N LYS A 148 3.77 -6.75 -28.05
CA LYS A 148 3.63 -5.33 -27.74
C LYS A 148 2.31 -5.08 -27.03
N VAL A 149 2.34 -4.24 -26.03
CA VAL A 149 1.11 -3.80 -25.36
C VAL A 149 0.35 -2.86 -26.30
N LYS A 150 -0.89 -3.23 -26.61
CA LYS A 150 -1.80 -2.48 -27.47
C LYS A 150 -2.72 -1.57 -26.67
N ASN A 151 -3.25 -2.10 -25.58
CA ASN A 151 -4.17 -1.39 -24.70
C ASN A 151 -4.10 -1.95 -23.28
N ARG A 152 -4.57 -1.18 -22.32
CA ARG A 152 -4.71 -1.56 -20.91
C ARG A 152 -6.03 -1.01 -20.40
N THR A 153 -6.74 -1.80 -19.64
CA THR A 153 -7.97 -1.37 -18.94
C THR A 153 -7.96 -1.97 -17.54
N SER A 154 -8.63 -1.32 -16.61
CA SER A 154 -8.85 -1.88 -15.28
C SER A 154 -10.10 -1.31 -14.63
N GLU A 155 -10.60 -2.07 -13.67
CA GLU A 155 -11.69 -1.67 -12.79
C GLU A 155 -11.42 -2.16 -11.36
N ASN A 156 -12.01 -1.50 -10.38
CA ASN A 156 -11.99 -1.94 -8.99
C ASN A 156 -13.32 -2.59 -8.64
N LEU A 157 -13.27 -3.91 -8.40
CA LEU A 157 -14.40 -4.71 -7.99
C LEU A 157 -14.62 -4.55 -6.48
N ASN A 158 -15.86 -4.31 -6.05
CA ASN A 158 -16.20 -4.23 -4.64
C ASN A 158 -16.35 -5.65 -4.07
N MET A 159 -15.53 -6.02 -3.10
CA MET A 159 -15.54 -7.39 -2.55
C MET A 159 -16.78 -7.73 -1.75
N LYS A 160 -17.58 -6.75 -1.34
CA LYS A 160 -18.90 -6.99 -0.73
C LYS A 160 -19.91 -7.62 -1.69
N ASP A 161 -19.68 -7.50 -3.00
CA ASP A 161 -20.57 -8.03 -4.03
C ASP A 161 -20.29 -9.52 -4.34
N TYR A 162 -19.28 -10.11 -3.71
CA TYR A 162 -18.84 -11.49 -3.89
C TYR A 162 -19.04 -12.32 -2.61
N ALA A 163 -19.51 -13.54 -2.76
CA ALA A 163 -19.60 -14.48 -1.64
C ALA A 163 -18.19 -14.94 -1.21
N PRO A 164 -17.94 -15.10 0.10
CA PRO A 164 -16.69 -15.69 0.58
C PRO A 164 -16.47 -17.12 0.02
N ASP A 165 -15.23 -17.45 -0.29
CA ASP A 165 -14.85 -18.82 -0.65
C ASP A 165 -15.05 -19.76 0.54
N PRO A 166 -15.88 -20.82 0.42
CA PRO A 166 -16.20 -21.70 1.54
C PRO A 166 -14.99 -22.49 2.04
N THR A 167 -14.02 -22.80 1.17
CA THR A 167 -12.81 -23.54 1.54
C THR A 167 -11.90 -22.66 2.39
N LEU A 168 -11.69 -21.40 1.96
CA LEU A 168 -10.89 -20.44 2.73
C LEU A 168 -11.59 -20.07 4.05
N THR A 169 -12.90 -19.90 4.04
CA THR A 169 -13.69 -19.65 5.25
C THR A 169 -13.49 -20.76 6.28
N ALA A 170 -13.60 -22.03 5.86
CA ALA A 170 -13.36 -23.16 6.75
C ALA A 170 -11.92 -23.23 7.26
N LEU A 171 -10.93 -22.96 6.39
CA LEU A 171 -9.51 -22.96 6.76
C LEU A 171 -9.18 -21.88 7.81
N LEU A 172 -9.80 -20.72 7.72
CA LEU A 172 -9.53 -19.57 8.59
C LEU A 172 -10.41 -19.52 9.85
N ALA A 173 -11.44 -20.39 9.96
CA ALA A 173 -12.44 -20.33 11.04
C ALA A 173 -11.82 -20.30 12.45
N SER A 174 -10.83 -21.15 12.73
CA SER A 174 -10.19 -21.19 14.04
C SER A 174 -9.41 -19.93 14.41
N TYR A 175 -8.83 -19.26 13.40
CA TYR A 175 -8.14 -17.97 13.60
C TYR A 175 -9.13 -16.84 13.84
N ASP A 176 -10.23 -16.82 13.09
CA ASP A 176 -11.31 -15.85 13.26
C ASP A 176 -12.00 -15.96 14.63
N GLU A 177 -12.29 -17.19 15.09
CA GLU A 177 -12.84 -17.44 16.43
C GLU A 177 -11.89 -16.96 17.53
N ARG A 178 -10.59 -17.23 17.42
CA ARG A 178 -9.60 -16.77 18.39
C ARG A 178 -9.49 -15.25 18.40
N ALA A 179 -9.44 -14.59 17.23
CA ALA A 179 -9.38 -13.15 17.12
C ALA A 179 -10.63 -12.47 17.72
N LYS A 180 -11.81 -13.05 17.48
CA LYS A 180 -13.07 -12.57 18.08
C LYS A 180 -13.09 -12.74 19.60
N ALA A 181 -12.63 -13.88 20.11
CA ALA A 181 -12.55 -14.12 21.55
C ALA A 181 -11.57 -13.15 22.23
N ASP A 182 -10.44 -12.89 21.62
CA ASP A 182 -9.45 -11.91 22.11
C ASP A 182 -10.03 -10.49 22.13
N ALA A 183 -10.67 -10.08 21.04
CA ALA A 183 -11.24 -8.74 20.89
C ALA A 183 -12.35 -8.41 21.91
N VAL A 184 -13.06 -9.40 22.44
CA VAL A 184 -14.11 -9.19 23.46
C VAL A 184 -13.62 -9.48 24.88
N THR A 185 -12.35 -9.84 25.05
CA THR A 185 -11.79 -10.10 26.39
C THR A 185 -11.69 -8.79 27.17
N PRO A 186 -12.37 -8.67 28.32
CA PRO A 186 -12.31 -7.45 29.11
C PRO A 186 -10.87 -7.18 29.60
N ILE A 187 -10.34 -6.00 29.33
CA ILE A 187 -9.01 -5.56 29.80
C ILE A 187 -9.09 -4.56 30.95
N GLY A 188 -10.29 -4.07 31.26
CA GLY A 188 -10.54 -3.12 32.32
C GLY A 188 -12.01 -2.84 32.48
N GLN A 189 -12.35 -2.02 33.46
CA GLN A 189 -13.69 -1.58 33.72
C GLN A 189 -13.71 -0.05 33.93
N LEU A 190 -14.60 0.62 33.20
CA LEU A 190 -14.88 2.04 33.43
C LEU A 190 -15.88 2.16 34.60
N VAL A 191 -15.56 3.00 35.55
CA VAL A 191 -16.44 3.32 36.69
C VAL A 191 -16.66 4.83 36.76
N GLY A 192 -17.84 5.28 37.17
CA GLY A 192 -18.15 6.69 37.37
C GLY A 192 -18.93 7.36 36.24
N GLY A 193 -19.37 6.62 35.22
CA GLY A 193 -20.23 7.13 34.13
C GLY A 193 -19.55 7.16 32.77
N ASP A 194 -20.18 7.80 31.81
CA ASP A 194 -19.69 7.90 30.44
C ASP A 194 -18.46 8.83 30.32
N LEU A 195 -17.42 8.38 29.66
CA LEU A 195 -16.23 9.19 29.42
C LEU A 195 -16.51 10.36 28.46
N ALA A 196 -17.42 10.16 27.50
CA ALA A 196 -17.87 11.21 26.59
C ALA A 196 -19.39 11.33 26.67
N PRO A 197 -19.94 12.47 27.14
CA PRO A 197 -21.39 12.69 27.13
C PRO A 197 -21.92 12.60 25.68
N ALA A 198 -23.10 11.97 25.54
CA ALA A 198 -23.76 11.83 24.23
C ALA A 198 -24.44 13.13 23.74
N ASN A 199 -24.03 14.28 24.26
CA ASN A 199 -24.60 15.57 23.92
C ASN A 199 -23.88 16.23 22.74
N GLU A 200 -24.63 17.04 22.01
CA GLU A 200 -24.11 17.91 20.95
C GLU A 200 -24.26 19.38 21.38
N ILE A 201 -23.28 20.18 21.01
CA ILE A 201 -23.29 21.63 21.14
C ILE A 201 -23.14 22.20 19.73
N ASP A 202 -24.11 22.95 19.25
CA ASP A 202 -24.14 23.50 17.88
C ASP A 202 -23.91 22.43 16.79
N CYS A 203 -24.56 21.27 16.93
CA CYS A 203 -24.44 20.12 16.03
C CYS A 203 -23.03 19.46 16.00
N LEU A 204 -22.19 19.72 16.99
CA LEU A 204 -20.90 19.06 17.17
C LEU A 204 -20.89 18.23 18.44
N PRO A 205 -20.28 17.04 18.44
CA PRO A 205 -20.11 16.25 19.66
C PRO A 205 -19.44 17.07 20.76
N GLN A 206 -19.98 17.03 21.98
CA GLN A 206 -19.49 17.82 23.11
C GLN A 206 -17.99 17.62 23.36
N ALA A 207 -17.49 16.39 23.20
CA ALA A 207 -16.08 16.04 23.34
C ALA A 207 -15.14 16.72 22.33
N MET A 208 -15.67 17.35 21.27
CA MET A 208 -14.87 18.13 20.30
C MET A 208 -14.71 19.60 20.72
N ILE A 209 -15.50 20.08 21.68
CA ILE A 209 -15.60 21.51 22.02
C ILE A 209 -15.27 21.77 23.49
N GLN A 210 -15.55 20.82 24.34
CA GLN A 210 -15.37 20.94 25.79
C GLN A 210 -14.47 19.84 26.30
N ASP A 211 -13.84 20.14 27.43
CA ASP A 211 -13.12 19.17 28.22
C ASP A 211 -14.02 18.05 28.69
N THR A 212 -13.55 16.80 28.58
CA THR A 212 -14.30 15.61 28.95
C THR A 212 -13.37 14.57 29.56
N ALA A 213 -13.89 13.68 30.39
CA ALA A 213 -13.14 12.58 30.98
C ALA A 213 -12.44 11.68 29.91
N LEU A 214 -12.96 11.65 28.69
CA LEU A 214 -12.28 10.96 27.56
C LEU A 214 -10.98 11.64 27.17
N LEU A 215 -10.99 12.97 27.06
CA LEU A 215 -9.80 13.76 26.72
C LEU A 215 -8.75 13.68 27.83
N ASP A 216 -9.18 13.78 29.09
CA ASP A 216 -8.31 13.61 30.23
C ASP A 216 -7.64 12.23 30.21
N PHE A 217 -8.41 11.17 30.01
CA PHE A 217 -7.91 9.81 29.95
C PHE A 217 -6.89 9.64 28.80
N ILE A 218 -7.18 10.17 27.61
CA ILE A 218 -6.24 10.13 26.47
C ILE A 218 -4.95 10.87 26.81
N ASN A 219 -5.04 12.07 27.38
CA ASN A 219 -3.89 12.85 27.77
C ASN A 219 -3.05 12.14 28.84
N GLU A 220 -3.67 11.57 29.87
CA GLU A 220 -2.97 10.79 30.90
C GLU A 220 -2.22 9.59 30.31
N VAL A 221 -2.84 8.86 29.38
CA VAL A 221 -2.18 7.75 28.67
C VAL A 221 -0.97 8.26 27.86
N GLN A 222 -1.12 9.37 27.13
CA GLN A 222 -0.03 9.95 26.36
C GLN A 222 1.12 10.40 27.28
N MET A 223 0.82 11.10 28.38
CA MET A 223 1.81 11.52 29.37
C MET A 223 2.56 10.33 29.96
N TYR A 224 1.83 9.27 30.31
CA TYR A 224 2.43 8.05 30.88
C TYR A 224 3.46 7.39 29.93
N TYR A 225 3.19 7.34 28.64
CA TYR A 225 4.08 6.65 27.69
C TYR A 225 5.16 7.54 27.08
N THR A 226 5.03 8.85 27.16
CA THR A 226 5.97 9.80 26.51
C THR A 226 6.80 10.61 27.48
N ASP A 227 6.50 10.56 28.79
CA ASP A 227 7.03 11.47 29.81
C ASP A 227 6.80 12.96 29.47
N ALA A 228 5.83 13.26 28.62
CA ALA A 228 5.48 14.61 28.26
C ALA A 228 4.83 15.34 29.47
N GLN A 229 5.11 16.63 29.58
CA GLN A 229 4.39 17.54 30.46
C GLN A 229 3.45 18.36 29.57
N VAL A 230 2.16 18.33 29.87
CA VAL A 230 1.15 19.14 29.16
C VAL A 230 1.23 20.58 29.57
#